data_31554fd3f73eb9d216eaaa499f2de91d
#
_entry.id   31554fd3f73eb9d216eaaa499f2de91d
#
_cell.length_a   1.000
_cell.length_b   1.000
_cell.length_c   1.000
_cell.angle_alpha   90.00
_cell.angle_beta   90.00
_cell.angle_gamma   90.00
#
_symmetry.space_group_name_H-M   'P 1'
#
loop_
_entity.id
_entity.type
_entity.pdbx_description
1 polymer ?
#
loop_
_entity_poly.entity_id
_entity_poly.type
_entity_poly.pdbx_seq_one_letter_code
_entity_poly.pdbx_strand_id
1 'polypeptide(L)'
;MNEQVCTKAVDTCGYPVETTGNAVLDTLEHRSSTRAFARDDDDRPVAVTDEQRAAILHAASRAPSAGAMMMYSIVSIREQATLDRLADLCDHQPM
;
A
#
# COMPACT_ATOMS: atom_id res chain seq x y z
N MET A 1 -29.86 -8.20 -22.80
CA MET A 1 -28.47 -8.03 -23.25
C MET A 1 -27.70 -7.32 -22.12
N ASN A 2 -26.92 -8.08 -21.38
CA ASN A 2 -26.06 -7.49 -20.37
C ASN A 2 -24.77 -7.07 -21.08
N GLU A 3 -24.61 -5.78 -21.32
CA GLU A 3 -23.30 -5.23 -21.59
C GLU A 3 -22.49 -5.36 -20.30
N GLN A 4 -21.69 -6.42 -20.20
CA GLN A 4 -20.60 -6.45 -19.25
C GLN A 4 -19.63 -5.36 -19.69
N VAL A 5 -19.73 -4.20 -19.08
CA VAL A 5 -18.67 -3.20 -19.10
C VAL A 5 -17.50 -3.84 -18.36
N CYS A 6 -16.64 -4.50 -19.12
CA CYS A 6 -15.34 -4.93 -18.61
C CYS A 6 -14.55 -3.66 -18.34
N THR A 7 -14.65 -3.14 -17.13
CA THR A 7 -13.73 -2.13 -16.63
C THR A 7 -12.36 -2.81 -16.54
N LYS A 8 -11.55 -2.66 -17.58
CA LYS A 8 -10.16 -3.07 -17.53
C LYS A 8 -9.53 -2.37 -16.31
N ALA A 9 -8.91 -3.15 -15.46
CA ALA A 9 -8.11 -2.59 -14.39
C ALA A 9 -7.08 -1.64 -15.02
N VAL A 10 -6.94 -0.47 -14.45
CA VAL A 10 -5.92 0.49 -14.84
C VAL A 10 -4.92 0.61 -13.69
N ASP A 11 -3.67 0.85 -14.03
CA ASP A 11 -2.65 1.18 -13.05
C ASP A 11 -2.87 2.58 -12.45
N THR A 12 -2.03 2.98 -11.52
CA THR A 12 -2.10 4.30 -10.87
C THR A 12 -1.86 5.47 -11.82
N CYS A 13 -1.37 5.21 -13.04
CA CYS A 13 -1.16 6.19 -14.09
C CYS A 13 -2.28 6.16 -15.15
N GLY A 14 -3.30 5.30 -14.98
CA GLY A 14 -4.43 5.19 -15.90
C GLY A 14 -4.20 4.32 -17.13
N TYR A 15 -3.10 3.57 -17.17
CA TYR A 15 -2.83 2.64 -18.28
C TYR A 15 -3.57 1.32 -18.08
N PRO A 16 -4.13 0.74 -19.16
CA PRO A 16 -4.78 -0.57 -19.06
C PRO A 16 -3.74 -1.62 -18.70
N VAL A 17 -4.06 -2.40 -17.67
CA VAL A 17 -3.21 -3.48 -17.20
C VAL A 17 -3.73 -4.79 -17.73
N GLU A 18 -2.87 -5.56 -18.39
CA GLU A 18 -3.17 -6.91 -18.82
C GLU A 18 -2.90 -7.89 -17.68
N THR A 19 -3.83 -8.81 -17.45
CA THR A 19 -3.64 -9.88 -16.47
C THR A 19 -2.95 -11.07 -17.14
N THR A 20 -1.92 -11.59 -16.49
CA THR A 20 -1.18 -12.77 -16.99
C THR A 20 -1.86 -14.09 -16.61
N GLY A 21 -2.86 -14.04 -15.73
CA GLY A 21 -3.47 -15.22 -15.12
C GLY A 21 -2.67 -15.80 -13.95
N ASN A 22 -1.53 -15.21 -13.62
CA ASN A 22 -0.71 -15.56 -12.47
C ASN A 22 -0.75 -14.43 -11.44
N ALA A 23 -1.40 -14.66 -10.30
CA ALA A 23 -1.62 -13.62 -9.30
C ALA A 23 -0.33 -12.99 -8.75
N VAL A 24 0.76 -13.73 -8.70
CA VAL A 24 2.07 -13.22 -8.22
C VAL A 24 2.66 -12.26 -9.26
N LEU A 25 2.68 -12.66 -10.53
CA LEU A 25 3.17 -11.80 -11.61
C LEU A 25 2.30 -10.55 -11.75
N ASP A 26 0.98 -10.71 -11.69
CA ASP A 26 0.04 -9.59 -11.76
C ASP A 26 0.30 -8.59 -10.63
N THR A 27 0.54 -9.07 -9.41
CA THR A 27 0.89 -8.22 -8.27
C THR A 27 2.19 -7.47 -8.49
N LEU A 28 3.21 -8.12 -9.03
CA LEU A 28 4.52 -7.49 -9.30
C LEU A 28 4.42 -6.43 -10.40
N GLU A 29 3.66 -6.70 -11.45
CA GLU A 29 3.49 -5.76 -12.56
C GLU A 29 2.62 -4.56 -12.21
N HIS A 30 1.60 -4.77 -11.36
CA HIS A 30 0.66 -3.72 -10.96
C HIS A 30 1.14 -2.86 -9.80
N ARG A 31 2.20 -3.28 -9.11
CA ARG A 31 2.72 -2.47 -8.01
C ARG A 31 3.36 -1.18 -8.53
N SER A 32 3.20 -0.12 -7.78
CA SER A 32 3.89 1.15 -8.02
C SER A 32 4.36 1.76 -6.70
N SER A 33 5.27 2.71 -6.77
CA SER A 33 5.65 3.50 -5.61
C SER A 33 4.65 4.63 -5.43
N THR A 34 3.74 4.47 -4.50
CA THR A 34 2.71 5.47 -4.19
C THR A 34 3.31 6.57 -3.32
N ARG A 35 3.18 7.82 -3.77
CA ARG A 35 3.65 9.02 -3.05
C ARG A 35 2.52 9.98 -2.71
N ALA A 36 1.34 9.80 -3.31
CA ALA A 36 0.13 10.53 -3.01
C ALA A 36 -0.92 9.54 -2.50
N PHE A 37 -1.35 9.73 -1.27
CA PHE A 37 -2.31 8.84 -0.62
C PHE A 37 -3.73 9.36 -0.76
N ALA A 38 -4.69 8.43 -0.80
CA ALA A 38 -6.10 8.76 -0.91
C ALA A 38 -6.58 9.60 0.27
N ARG A 39 -7.40 10.60 -0.02
CA ARG A 39 -8.07 11.44 0.96
C ARG A 39 -9.59 11.31 0.79
N ASP A 40 -10.30 11.52 1.88
CA ASP A 40 -11.76 11.58 1.87
C ASP A 40 -12.27 12.95 1.36
N ASP A 41 -13.58 13.11 1.29
CA ASP A 41 -14.23 14.33 0.81
C ASP A 41 -13.91 15.57 1.68
N ASP A 42 -13.49 15.34 2.92
CA ASP A 42 -13.07 16.38 3.87
C ASP A 42 -11.55 16.64 3.85
N ASP A 43 -10.84 16.14 2.85
CA ASP A 43 -9.37 16.21 2.69
C ASP A 43 -8.60 15.55 3.85
N ARG A 44 -9.18 14.54 4.49
CA ARG A 44 -8.52 13.75 5.54
C ARG A 44 -7.91 12.48 4.94
N PRO A 45 -6.79 11.99 5.49
CA PRO A 45 -6.25 10.69 5.08
C PRO A 45 -7.26 9.58 5.29
N VAL A 46 -7.47 8.75 4.27
CA VAL A 46 -8.32 7.56 4.40
C VAL A 46 -7.69 6.58 5.38
N ALA A 47 -8.43 6.22 6.42
CA ALA A 47 -7.93 5.32 7.45
C ALA A 47 -7.78 3.89 6.93
N VAL A 48 -6.68 3.25 7.30
CA VAL A 48 -6.45 1.82 7.07
C VAL A 48 -7.24 1.03 8.12
N THR A 49 -8.03 0.04 7.69
CA THR A 49 -8.79 -0.82 8.61
C THR A 49 -7.86 -1.73 9.40
N ASP A 50 -8.33 -2.26 10.53
CA ASP A 50 -7.55 -3.19 11.34
C ASP A 50 -7.23 -4.49 10.58
N GLU A 51 -8.14 -4.96 9.73
CA GLU A 51 -7.92 -6.13 8.86
C GLU A 51 -6.82 -5.87 7.82
N GLN A 52 -6.87 -4.71 7.16
CA GLN A 52 -5.83 -4.30 6.21
C GLN A 52 -4.48 -4.16 6.91
N ARG A 53 -4.46 -3.58 8.10
CA ARG A 53 -3.25 -3.44 8.92
C ARG A 53 -2.66 -4.80 9.28
N ALA A 54 -3.49 -5.74 9.73
CA ALA A 54 -3.07 -7.09 10.06
C ALA A 54 -2.46 -7.81 8.83
N ALA A 55 -3.07 -7.65 7.65
CA ALA A 55 -2.57 -8.21 6.41
C ALA A 55 -1.20 -7.62 6.02
N ILE A 56 -1.03 -6.30 6.15
CA ILE A 56 0.25 -5.62 5.88
C ILE A 56 1.34 -6.11 6.83
N LEU A 57 1.06 -6.19 8.12
CA LEU A 57 2.01 -6.68 9.12
C LEU A 57 2.39 -8.14 8.90
N HIS A 58 1.41 -8.97 8.54
CA HIS A 58 1.66 -10.35 8.19
C HIS A 58 2.57 -10.47 6.96
N ALA A 59 2.27 -9.73 5.89
CA ALA A 59 3.09 -9.70 4.68
C ALA A 59 4.53 -9.25 4.98
N ALA A 60 4.70 -8.19 5.78
CA ALA A 60 6.00 -7.70 6.20
C ALA A 60 6.80 -8.75 6.99
N SER A 61 6.13 -9.51 7.85
CA SER A 61 6.77 -10.59 8.64
C SER A 61 7.25 -11.77 7.78
N ARG A 62 6.74 -11.88 6.54
CA ARG A 62 7.14 -12.93 5.58
C ARG A 62 8.29 -12.53 4.67
N ALA A 63 8.76 -11.29 4.78
CA ALA A 63 9.90 -10.83 3.99
C ALA A 63 11.18 -11.63 4.33
N PRO A 64 12.07 -11.84 3.35
CA PRO A 64 13.36 -12.49 3.60
C PRO A 64 14.18 -11.71 4.63
N SER A 65 14.89 -12.42 5.50
CA SER A 65 15.84 -11.85 6.45
C SER A 65 17.17 -12.58 6.38
N ALA A 66 18.27 -11.89 6.70
CA ALA A 66 19.61 -12.48 6.70
C ALA A 66 19.67 -13.67 7.67
N GLY A 67 20.03 -14.86 7.15
CA GLY A 67 20.07 -16.08 7.94
C GLY A 67 18.77 -16.50 8.60
N ALA A 68 17.63 -15.98 8.12
CA ALA A 68 16.30 -16.16 8.71
C ALA A 68 16.22 -15.74 10.20
N MET A 69 17.10 -14.86 10.66
CA MET A 69 17.20 -14.45 12.06
C MET A 69 16.14 -13.45 12.50
N MET A 70 15.34 -12.91 11.58
CA MET A 70 14.25 -11.99 11.89
C MET A 70 14.68 -10.79 12.76
N MET A 71 15.85 -10.22 12.48
CA MET A 71 16.46 -9.14 13.26
C MET A 71 15.84 -7.77 12.93
N TYR A 72 14.56 -7.62 13.20
CA TYR A 72 13.83 -6.37 13.02
C TYR A 72 12.71 -6.25 14.04
N SER A 73 12.25 -5.03 14.25
CA SER A 73 11.03 -4.72 14.98
C SER A 73 10.11 -3.88 14.12
N ILE A 74 8.81 -4.09 14.23
CA ILE A 74 7.80 -3.33 13.51
C ILE A 74 7.04 -2.47 14.53
N VAL A 75 7.02 -1.16 14.30
CA VAL A 75 6.27 -0.21 15.09
C VAL A 75 5.13 0.36 14.26
N SER A 76 3.90 0.15 14.70
CA SER A 76 2.71 0.69 14.03
C SER A 76 2.30 1.99 14.70
N ILE A 77 2.33 3.09 13.97
CA ILE A 77 2.01 4.43 14.46
C ILE A 77 0.67 4.85 13.87
N ARG A 78 -0.24 5.29 14.75
CA ARG A 78 -1.60 5.74 14.37
C ARG A 78 -1.87 7.19 14.72
N GLU A 79 -1.09 7.75 15.63
CA GLU A 79 -1.28 9.11 16.11
C GLU A 79 -0.79 10.11 15.08
N GLN A 80 -1.69 10.98 14.60
CA GLN A 80 -1.36 11.96 13.56
C GLN A 80 -0.22 12.89 13.97
N ALA A 81 -0.21 13.35 15.22
CA ALA A 81 0.85 14.22 15.69
C ALA A 81 2.25 13.57 15.62
N THR A 82 2.33 12.27 15.88
CA THR A 82 3.58 11.50 15.74
C THR A 82 3.97 11.32 14.29
N LEU A 83 3.00 11.08 13.39
CA LEU A 83 3.24 10.98 11.95
C LEU A 83 3.73 12.31 11.37
N ASP A 84 3.14 13.43 11.78
CA ASP A 84 3.56 14.77 11.35
C ASP A 84 5.01 15.07 11.77
N ARG A 85 5.38 14.71 13.00
CA ARG A 85 6.77 14.85 13.48
C ARG A 85 7.75 13.98 12.72
N LEU A 86 7.34 12.75 12.36
CA LEU A 86 8.16 11.88 11.53
C LEU A 86 8.32 12.44 10.13
N ALA A 87 7.27 12.97 9.53
CA ALA A 87 7.31 13.61 8.23
C ALA A 87 8.31 14.77 8.23
N ASP A 88 8.29 15.63 9.25
CA ASP A 88 9.23 16.72 9.42
C ASP A 88 10.69 16.24 9.54
N LEU A 89 10.92 15.18 10.30
CA LEU A 89 12.24 14.58 10.46
C LEU A 89 12.75 13.88 9.20
N CYS A 90 11.85 13.41 8.36
CA CYS A 90 12.14 12.70 7.11
C CYS A 90 12.03 13.61 5.87
N ASP A 91 12.37 14.88 6.00
CA ASP A 91 12.38 15.85 4.91
C ASP A 91 11.01 16.05 4.24
N HIS A 92 9.98 16.14 5.07
CA HIS A 92 8.57 16.32 4.67
C HIS A 92 8.03 15.21 3.76
N GLN A 93 8.52 13.99 3.92
CA GLN A 93 7.97 12.85 3.20
C GLN A 93 6.54 12.54 3.70
N PRO A 94 5.61 12.18 2.80
CA PRO A 94 4.26 11.78 3.21
C PRO A 94 4.31 10.50 4.05
N MET A 95 3.59 10.51 5.18
CA MET A 95 3.49 9.39 6.13
C MET A 95 2.04 8.91 6.25
#